data_7c92ee7b910baf12ace651a5a48c5f27
#
_entry.id   7c92ee7b910baf12ace651a5a48c5f27
#
_cell.length_a   1.000
_cell.length_b   1.000
_cell.length_c   1.000
_cell.angle_alpha   90.00
_cell.angle_beta   90.00
_cell.angle_gamma   90.00
#
_symmetry.space_group_name_H-M   'P 1'
#
loop_
_entity.id
_entity.type
_entity.pdbx_description
1 polymer ?
#
loop_
_entity_poly.entity_id
_entity_poly.type
_entity_poly.pdbx_seq_one_letter_code
_entity_poly.pdbx_strand_id
1 'polypeptide(L)'
;MVILGIDPGYALLGYGIVETDTVNSKAIDYGVIETNVGEPFPERLERLYLGMRQLIELYKPDKIAFEELFFAKNTKTALLVGAARGVAILAAQRCSKPLYEYTPM
;
A
#
# COMPACT_ATOMS: atom_id res chain seq x y z
N MET A 1 11.69 -12.51 -8.48
CA MET A 1 11.04 -11.18 -8.53
C MET A 1 10.36 -10.90 -7.21
N VAL A 2 10.60 -9.75 -6.65
CA VAL A 2 9.98 -9.32 -5.39
C VAL A 2 8.82 -8.39 -5.70
N ILE A 3 7.65 -8.71 -5.14
CA ILE A 3 6.43 -7.93 -5.35
C ILE A 3 5.92 -7.45 -4.00
N LEU A 4 5.65 -6.15 -3.90
CA LEU A 4 5.01 -5.53 -2.75
C LEU A 4 3.53 -5.34 -3.07
N GLY A 5 2.66 -6.03 -2.35
CA GLY A 5 1.21 -5.89 -2.48
C GLY A 5 0.68 -4.93 -1.42
N ILE A 6 -0.20 -4.02 -1.81
CA ILE A 6 -0.74 -2.98 -0.96
C ILE A 6 -2.26 -3.03 -0.97
N ASP A 7 -2.84 -3.04 0.22
CA ASP A 7 -4.28 -2.93 0.45
C ASP A 7 -4.53 -1.68 1.30
N PRO A 8 -4.81 -0.52 0.65
CA PRO A 8 -5.01 0.73 1.39
C PRO A 8 -6.34 0.71 2.12
N GLY A 9 -6.29 0.90 3.42
CA GLY A 9 -7.48 1.00 4.26
C GLY A 9 -7.63 2.39 4.87
N TYR A 10 -8.67 2.54 5.67
CA TYR A 10 -9.00 3.82 6.29
C TYR A 10 -8.01 4.21 7.40
N ALA A 11 -7.76 3.30 8.32
CA ALA A 11 -6.84 3.53 9.43
C ALA A 11 -5.58 2.68 9.34
N LEU A 12 -5.60 1.68 8.48
CA LEU A 12 -4.52 0.72 8.30
C LEU A 12 -4.23 0.56 6.82
N LEU A 13 -2.97 0.52 6.49
CA LEU A 13 -2.56 0.12 5.15
C LEU A 13 -1.89 -1.25 5.28
N GLY A 14 -2.54 -2.27 4.74
CA GLY A 14 -2.02 -3.63 4.74
C GLY A 14 -1.00 -3.83 3.64
N TYR A 15 0.04 -4.62 3.93
CA TYR A 15 1.04 -4.94 2.92
C TYR A 15 1.50 -6.38 3.03
N GLY A 16 1.94 -6.92 1.90
CA GLY A 16 2.59 -8.21 1.83
C GLY A 16 3.73 -8.17 0.83
N ILE A 17 4.82 -8.85 1.16
CA ILE A 17 5.96 -8.97 0.26
C ILE A 17 6.08 -10.42 -0.15
N VAL A 18 6.12 -10.66 -1.46
CA VAL A 18 6.21 -12.00 -2.04
C VAL A 18 7.39 -12.06 -2.98
N GLU A 19 8.17 -13.11 -2.87
CA GLU A 19 9.17 -13.44 -3.87
C GLU A 19 8.61 -14.55 -4.76
N THR A 20 8.66 -14.34 -6.06
CA THR A 20 8.10 -15.28 -7.02
C THR A 20 9.05 -15.51 -8.18
N ASP A 21 9.07 -16.74 -8.68
CA ASP A 21 9.70 -17.09 -9.94
C ASP A 21 8.64 -17.69 -10.89
N THR A 22 9.04 -18.36 -11.92
CA THR A 22 8.09 -18.91 -12.90
C THR A 22 7.26 -20.07 -12.35
N VAL A 23 7.66 -20.66 -11.22
CA VAL A 23 7.04 -21.87 -10.69
C VAL A 23 6.53 -21.68 -9.28
N ASN A 24 7.28 -20.99 -8.42
CA ASN A 24 7.00 -20.90 -7.00
C ASN A 24 6.83 -19.47 -6.52
N SER A 25 6.02 -19.30 -5.47
CA SER A 25 5.86 -18.04 -4.75
C SER A 25 6.11 -18.29 -3.27
N LYS A 26 6.78 -17.36 -2.63
CA LYS A 26 7.09 -17.43 -1.21
C LYS A 26 6.79 -16.10 -0.55
N ALA A 27 6.00 -16.12 0.51
CA ALA A 27 5.76 -14.93 1.32
C ALA A 27 7.02 -14.63 2.13
N ILE A 28 7.52 -13.40 1.99
CA ILE A 28 8.69 -12.95 2.74
C ILE A 28 8.27 -12.29 4.04
N ASP A 29 7.27 -11.40 3.94
CA ASP A 29 6.79 -10.65 5.10
C ASP A 29 5.39 -10.11 4.82
N TYR A 30 4.70 -9.69 5.87
CA TYR A 30 3.44 -8.98 5.77
C TYR A 30 3.23 -8.17 7.04
N GLY A 31 2.37 -7.17 6.94
CA GLY A 31 2.10 -6.33 8.09
C GLY A 31 1.15 -5.20 7.74
N VAL A 32 1.12 -4.20 8.60
CA VAL A 32 0.29 -3.02 8.42
C VAL A 32 1.07 -1.76 8.78
N ILE A 33 0.73 -0.66 8.10
CA ILE A 33 1.13 0.68 8.52
C ILE A 33 -0.09 1.28 9.20
N GLU A 34 0.02 1.58 10.48
CA GLU A 34 -1.08 2.11 11.27
C GLU A 34 -0.99 3.62 11.39
N THR A 35 -2.16 4.26 11.43
CA THR A 35 -2.27 5.67 11.80
C THR A 35 -3.31 5.79 12.91
N ASN A 36 -3.18 6.83 13.73
CA ASN A 36 -4.10 7.04 14.85
C ASN A 36 -5.26 7.92 14.44
N VAL A 37 -6.47 7.53 14.84
CA VAL A 37 -7.69 8.27 14.54
C VAL A 37 -7.63 9.71 15.09
N GLY A 38 -6.96 9.89 16.21
CA GLY A 38 -6.82 11.22 16.83
C GLY A 38 -5.79 12.13 16.21
N GLU A 39 -4.97 11.62 15.28
CA GLU A 39 -3.97 12.45 14.59
C GLU A 39 -4.63 13.31 13.52
N PRO A 40 -4.13 14.53 13.29
CA PRO A 40 -4.59 15.35 12.16
C PRO A 40 -4.43 14.60 10.83
N PHE A 41 -5.39 14.76 9.95
CA PHE A 41 -5.42 14.03 8.69
C PHE A 41 -4.13 14.17 7.85
N PRO A 42 -3.57 15.39 7.68
CA PRO A 42 -2.32 15.52 6.92
C PRO A 42 -1.16 14.73 7.52
N GLU A 43 -1.07 14.66 8.84
CA GLU A 43 -0.02 13.90 9.50
C GLU A 43 -0.20 12.40 9.31
N ARG A 44 -1.44 11.95 9.28
CA ARG A 44 -1.74 10.54 8.98
C ARG A 44 -1.28 10.17 7.57
N LEU A 45 -1.54 11.04 6.60
CA LEU A 45 -1.11 10.84 5.22
C LEU A 45 0.42 10.82 5.11
N GLU A 46 1.10 11.71 5.82
CA GLU A 46 2.56 11.72 5.84
C GLU A 46 3.11 10.42 6.42
N ARG A 47 2.52 9.92 7.47
CA ARG A 47 2.92 8.65 8.09
C ARG A 47 2.79 7.49 7.09
N LEU A 48 1.71 7.46 6.33
CA LEU A 48 1.51 6.44 5.29
C LEU A 48 2.57 6.57 4.18
N TYR A 49 2.85 7.79 3.77
CA TYR A 49 3.86 8.06 2.74
C TYR A 49 5.24 7.59 3.18
N LEU A 50 5.65 7.98 4.38
CA LEU A 50 6.96 7.60 4.91
C LEU A 50 7.07 6.10 5.15
N GLY A 51 5.99 5.48 5.64
CA GLY A 51 5.95 4.03 5.82
C GLY A 51 6.09 3.28 4.52
N MET A 52 5.42 3.73 3.46
CA MET A 52 5.57 3.16 2.12
C MET A 52 7.00 3.27 1.62
N ARG A 53 7.61 4.44 1.79
CA ARG A 53 8.99 4.65 1.38
C ARG A 53 9.95 3.72 2.11
N GLN A 54 9.76 3.53 3.41
CA GLN A 54 10.58 2.60 4.19
C GLN A 54 10.45 1.17 3.69
N LEU A 55 9.23 0.72 3.38
CA LEU A 55 9.02 -0.62 2.84
C LEU A 55 9.73 -0.80 1.50
N ILE A 56 9.61 0.18 0.62
CA ILE A 56 10.24 0.11 -0.70
C ILE A 56 11.77 0.09 -0.58
N GLU A 57 12.33 0.89 0.31
CA GLU A 57 13.76 0.91 0.55
C GLU A 57 14.28 -0.37 1.18
N LEU A 58 13.50 -0.95 2.10
CA LEU A 58 13.91 -2.15 2.81
C LEU A 58 13.86 -3.40 1.92
N TYR A 59 12.75 -3.59 1.21
CA TYR A 59 12.54 -4.82 0.44
C TYR A 59 12.92 -4.71 -1.03
N LYS A 60 13.10 -3.50 -1.53
CA LYS A 60 13.49 -3.23 -2.93
C LYS A 60 12.66 -4.02 -3.92
N PRO A 61 11.32 -3.87 -3.88
CA PRO A 61 10.47 -4.64 -4.78
C PRO A 61 10.70 -4.29 -6.24
N ASP A 62 10.53 -5.28 -7.10
CA ASP A 62 10.58 -5.06 -8.55
C ASP A 62 9.29 -4.45 -9.06
N LYS A 63 8.17 -4.76 -8.39
CA LYS A 63 6.84 -4.28 -8.75
C LYS A 63 6.04 -4.00 -7.50
N ILE A 64 5.09 -3.07 -7.62
CA ILE A 64 4.15 -2.78 -6.54
C ILE A 64 2.74 -2.98 -7.09
N ALA A 65 1.95 -3.81 -6.41
CA ALA A 65 0.59 -4.12 -6.81
C ALA A 65 -0.38 -3.51 -5.81
N PHE A 66 -1.40 -2.81 -6.31
CA PHE A 66 -2.45 -2.21 -5.50
C PHE A 66 -3.77 -2.91 -5.75
N GLU A 67 -4.50 -3.19 -4.69
CA GLU A 67 -5.86 -3.67 -4.83
C GLU A 67 -6.70 -2.54 -5.41
N GLU A 68 -7.33 -2.79 -6.55
CA GLU A 68 -8.11 -1.79 -7.27
C GLU A 68 -9.41 -1.46 -6.57
N LEU A 69 -10.06 -2.50 -6.09
CA LEU A 69 -11.40 -2.38 -5.56
C LEU A 69 -11.41 -1.94 -4.10
N PHE A 70 -12.25 -0.99 -3.79
CA PHE A 70 -12.59 -0.70 -2.42
C PHE A 70 -14.08 -0.47 -2.30
N PHE A 71 -14.63 -0.90 -1.17
CA PHE A 71 -16.01 -0.61 -0.82
C PHE A 71 -16.03 0.27 0.42
N ALA A 72 -16.81 1.31 0.37
CA ALA A 72 -17.04 2.17 1.53
C ALA A 72 -18.54 2.32 1.72
N LYS A 73 -18.99 2.20 2.96
CA LYS A 73 -20.41 2.32 3.28
C LYS A 73 -20.90 3.74 3.21
N ASN A 74 -19.99 4.71 3.21
CA ASN A 74 -20.35 6.10 3.11
C ASN A 74 -19.25 6.90 2.38
N THR A 75 -19.62 8.07 1.92
CA THR A 75 -18.76 8.94 1.13
C THR A 75 -17.50 9.38 1.90
N LYS A 76 -17.64 9.67 3.18
CA LYS A 76 -16.51 10.11 3.99
C LYS A 76 -15.41 9.06 4.05
N THR A 77 -15.78 7.81 4.30
CA THR A 77 -14.81 6.71 4.33
C THR A 77 -14.17 6.51 2.96
N ALA A 78 -14.97 6.61 1.89
CA ALA A 78 -14.46 6.47 0.53
C ALA A 78 -13.40 7.53 0.21
N LEU A 79 -13.63 8.78 0.62
CA LEU A 79 -12.68 9.87 0.41
C LEU A 79 -11.37 9.64 1.18
N LEU A 80 -11.46 9.16 2.41
CA LEU A 80 -10.29 8.89 3.24
C LEU A 80 -9.47 7.73 2.68
N VAL A 81 -10.11 6.66 2.27
CA VAL A 81 -9.44 5.51 1.63
C VAL A 81 -8.79 5.94 0.32
N GLY A 82 -9.50 6.74 -0.48
CA GLY A 82 -8.97 7.26 -1.73
C GLY A 82 -7.74 8.12 -1.53
N ALA A 83 -7.74 8.97 -0.50
CA ALA A 83 -6.58 9.80 -0.18
C ALA A 83 -5.38 8.94 0.26
N ALA A 84 -5.61 7.93 1.10
CA ALA A 84 -4.56 7.00 1.52
C ALA A 84 -3.97 6.24 0.32
N ARG A 85 -4.84 5.79 -0.58
CA ARG A 85 -4.41 5.10 -1.80
C ARG A 85 -3.57 6.00 -2.68
N GLY A 86 -3.99 7.26 -2.85
CA GLY A 86 -3.25 8.23 -3.64
C GLY A 86 -1.86 8.49 -3.09
N VAL A 87 -1.74 8.60 -1.77
CA VAL A 87 -0.45 8.80 -1.11
C VAL A 87 0.46 7.59 -1.32
N ALA A 88 -0.08 6.39 -1.19
CA ALA A 88 0.70 5.16 -1.41
C ALA A 88 1.18 5.06 -2.86
N ILE A 89 0.34 5.40 -3.82
CA ILE A 89 0.70 5.43 -5.24
C ILE A 89 1.80 6.47 -5.48
N LEU A 90 1.68 7.64 -4.89
CA LEU A 90 2.69 8.69 -5.03
C LEU A 90 4.04 8.23 -4.48
N ALA A 91 4.05 7.58 -3.32
CA ALA A 91 5.29 7.06 -2.75
C ALA A 91 5.97 6.08 -3.70
N ALA A 92 5.19 5.17 -4.30
CA ALA A 92 5.70 4.21 -5.26
C ALA A 92 6.26 4.91 -6.52
N GLN A 93 5.54 5.89 -7.03
CA GLN A 93 5.97 6.66 -8.20
C GLN A 93 7.26 7.42 -7.92
N ARG A 94 7.38 8.01 -6.73
CA ARG A 94 8.60 8.73 -6.33
C ARG A 94 9.82 7.80 -6.24
N CYS A 95 9.59 6.54 -5.98
CA CYS A 95 10.65 5.53 -5.95
C CYS A 95 10.87 4.86 -7.31
N SER A 96 10.20 5.33 -8.35
CA SER A 96 10.33 4.83 -9.74
C SER A 96 10.06 3.34 -9.88
N LYS A 97 9.09 2.83 -9.14
CA LYS A 97 8.71 1.41 -9.22
C LYS A 97 7.50 1.23 -10.13
N PRO A 98 7.49 0.19 -10.98
CA PRO A 98 6.31 -0.13 -11.79
C PRO A 98 5.11 -0.44 -10.91
N LEU A 99 3.96 0.12 -11.28
CA LEU A 99 2.72 -0.01 -10.54
C LEU A 99 1.72 -0.85 -11.32
N TYR A 100 1.03 -1.73 -10.61
CA TYR A 100 -0.02 -2.57 -11.18
C TYR A 100 -1.22 -2.53 -10.27
N GLU A 101 -2.41 -2.59 -10.87
CA GLU A 101 -3.65 -2.71 -10.11
C GLU A 101 -4.23 -4.10 -10.34
N TYR A 102 -4.88 -4.64 -9.33
CA TYR A 102 -5.56 -5.92 -9.44
C TYR A 102 -6.89 -5.86 -8.71
N THR A 103 -7.84 -6.68 -9.15
CA THR A 103 -9.13 -6.83 -8.47
C THR A 103 -9.13 -8.14 -7.69
N PRO A 104 -9.64 -8.13 -6.46
CA PRO A 104 -9.79 -9.38 -5.72
C PRO A 104 -10.80 -10.28 -6.40
N MET A 105 -10.56 -11.57 -6.34
CA MET A 105 -11.48 -12.55 -6.88
C MET A 105 -12.42 -13.05 -5.80
#